data_f4aa43c1a32c4089df6a41332745a23d
#
_entry.id   f4aa43c1a32c4089df6a41332745a23d
#
_cell.length_a   1.000
_cell.length_b   1.000
_cell.length_c   1.000
_cell.angle_alpha   90.00
_cell.angle_beta   90.00
_cell.angle_gamma   90.00
#
_symmetry.space_group_name_H-M   'P 1'
#
loop_
_entity.id
_entity.type
_entity.pdbx_description
1 polymer ?
#
loop_
_entity_poly.entity_id
_entity_poly.type
_entity_poly.pdbx_seq_one_letter_code
_entity_poly.pdbx_strand_id
1 'polypeptide(L)'
;MLRKELAKRLKARYDTKMDGSGWLEVSSDGIPLCRIKYNGQFLSNADQNLSDEYRSKIADIQDEISTVREYVGLYEHAPQMKAADVSDYRQLAAFGDTVLAAAYSEKNGFMFCTWKQNADGDSVFWGDYSPNYEYVKESFAVRSGLIPESRLFSEQETANLCRCV
;
A
#
# COMPACT_ATOMS: atom_id res chain seq x y z
N MET A 1 -9.56 -3.06 10.02
CA MET A 1 -8.18 -3.01 9.51
C MET A 1 -7.96 -1.77 8.66
N LEU A 2 -8.65 -1.58 7.55
CA LEU A 2 -8.50 -0.48 6.56
C LEU A 2 -8.29 0.91 7.19
N ARG A 3 -9.21 1.35 8.03
CA ARG A 3 -9.17 2.70 8.63
C ARG A 3 -7.97 2.94 9.55
N LYS A 4 -7.57 1.93 10.34
CA LYS A 4 -6.38 2.04 11.21
C LYS A 4 -5.11 2.19 10.36
N GLU A 5 -5.03 1.45 9.27
CA GLU A 5 -3.90 1.51 8.34
C GLU A 5 -3.85 2.85 7.60
N LEU A 6 -5.00 3.34 7.09
CA LEU A 6 -5.10 4.65 6.47
C LEU A 6 -4.68 5.78 7.43
N ALA A 7 -5.18 5.76 8.67
CA ALA A 7 -4.78 6.75 9.67
C ALA A 7 -3.27 6.75 9.89
N LYS A 8 -2.64 5.57 9.95
CA LYS A 8 -1.20 5.43 10.14
C LYS A 8 -0.42 5.99 8.95
N ARG A 9 -0.83 5.67 7.73
CA ARG A 9 -0.16 6.09 6.51
C ARG A 9 -0.28 7.59 6.25
N LEU A 10 -1.50 8.11 6.39
CA LEU A 10 -1.77 9.52 6.17
C LEU A 10 -1.12 10.42 7.22
N LYS A 11 -0.93 9.93 8.45
CA LYS A 11 -0.31 10.69 9.55
C LYS A 11 1.11 11.18 9.25
N ALA A 12 1.80 10.57 8.30
CA ALA A 12 3.14 11.03 7.88
C ALA A 12 3.11 12.37 7.12
N ARG A 13 1.96 12.73 6.52
CA ARG A 13 1.80 13.89 5.63
C ARG A 13 0.67 14.82 6.04
N TYR A 14 -0.28 14.34 6.82
CA TYR A 14 -1.51 15.03 7.18
C TYR A 14 -1.85 14.86 8.66
N ASP A 15 -2.60 15.79 9.21
CA ASP A 15 -3.23 15.61 10.52
C ASP A 15 -4.42 14.65 10.37
N THR A 16 -4.47 13.65 11.24
CA THR A 16 -5.51 12.64 11.21
C THR A 16 -6.17 12.48 12.57
N LYS A 17 -7.49 12.47 12.61
CA LYS A 17 -8.27 12.31 13.83
C LYS A 17 -9.47 11.39 13.61
N MET A 18 -9.70 10.48 14.54
CA MET A 18 -10.93 9.68 14.57
C MET A 18 -12.02 10.47 15.27
N ASP A 19 -13.15 10.71 14.60
CA ASP A 19 -14.32 11.30 15.24
C ASP A 19 -15.11 10.26 16.05
N GLY A 20 -16.01 10.73 16.91
CA GLY A 20 -16.86 9.87 17.75
C GLY A 20 -17.85 9.00 16.97
N SER A 21 -18.11 9.30 15.70
CA SER A 21 -19.00 8.54 14.80
C SER A 21 -18.25 7.52 13.93
N GLY A 22 -16.92 7.46 14.11
CA GLY A 22 -16.07 6.49 13.46
C GLY A 22 -15.59 6.87 12.06
N TRP A 23 -15.63 8.15 11.69
CA TRP A 23 -14.94 8.68 10.52
C TRP A 23 -13.49 9.00 10.85
N LEU A 24 -12.62 8.82 9.89
CA LEU A 24 -11.27 9.36 9.91
C LEU A 24 -11.32 10.74 9.25
N GLU A 25 -11.09 11.79 10.03
CA GLU A 25 -10.93 13.16 9.55
C GLU A 25 -9.48 13.38 9.15
N VAL A 26 -9.25 13.99 7.98
CA VAL A 26 -7.94 14.34 7.45
C VAL A 26 -7.89 15.85 7.22
N SER A 27 -6.89 16.50 7.76
CA SER A 27 -6.65 17.95 7.61
C SER A 27 -5.19 18.25 7.32
N SER A 28 -4.92 19.43 6.79
CA SER A 28 -3.58 19.98 6.58
C SER A 28 -3.57 21.43 7.04
N ASP A 29 -2.62 21.79 7.90
CA ASP A 29 -2.48 23.15 8.42
C ASP A 29 -3.78 23.70 9.06
N GLY A 30 -4.53 22.83 9.74
CA GLY A 30 -5.82 23.15 10.36
C GLY A 30 -6.99 23.24 9.38
N ILE A 31 -6.79 23.05 8.07
CA ILE A 31 -7.83 23.08 7.04
C ILE A 31 -8.35 21.64 6.84
N PRO A 32 -9.66 21.38 7.05
CA PRO A 32 -10.23 20.08 6.77
C PRO A 32 -10.18 19.74 5.28
N LEU A 33 -9.61 18.60 4.93
CA LEU A 33 -9.52 18.10 3.55
C LEU A 33 -10.67 17.15 3.23
N CYS A 34 -10.81 16.11 4.03
CA CYS A 34 -11.80 15.05 3.79
C CYS A 34 -12.14 14.26 5.04
N ARG A 35 -13.16 13.40 4.92
CA ARG A 35 -13.55 12.39 5.90
C ARG A 35 -13.64 11.03 5.22
N ILE A 36 -13.13 9.98 5.87
CA ILE A 36 -13.07 8.61 5.33
C ILE A 36 -13.79 7.65 6.28
N LYS A 37 -14.71 6.86 5.76
CA LYS A 37 -15.40 5.80 6.53
C LYS A 37 -14.55 4.51 6.62
N TYR A 38 -14.99 3.60 7.49
CA TYR A 38 -14.39 2.26 7.65
C TYR A 38 -14.37 1.41 6.37
N ASN A 39 -15.30 1.65 5.44
CA ASN A 39 -15.39 0.98 4.14
C ASN A 39 -14.61 1.71 3.03
N GLY A 40 -13.87 2.78 3.36
CA GLY A 40 -13.14 3.60 2.40
C GLY A 40 -14.00 4.61 1.63
N GLN A 41 -15.27 4.78 2.00
CA GLN A 41 -16.09 5.86 1.43
C GLN A 41 -15.47 7.21 1.79
N PHE A 42 -15.27 8.03 0.78
CA PHE A 42 -14.58 9.31 0.86
C PHE A 42 -15.60 10.46 0.71
N LEU A 43 -15.48 11.47 1.56
CA LEU A 43 -16.22 12.71 1.47
C LEU A 43 -15.23 13.89 1.55
N SER A 44 -15.14 14.68 0.49
CA SER A 44 -14.41 15.96 0.49
C SER A 44 -15.36 17.14 0.64
N ASN A 45 -14.86 18.28 1.14
CA ASN A 45 -15.63 19.51 1.17
C ASN A 45 -15.71 20.08 -0.27
N ALA A 46 -16.85 19.88 -0.92
CA ALA A 46 -17.07 20.29 -2.32
C ALA A 46 -17.22 21.82 -2.53
N ASP A 47 -17.43 22.58 -1.45
CA ASP A 47 -17.81 24.01 -1.53
C ASP A 47 -16.62 24.99 -1.57
N GLN A 48 -15.40 24.51 -1.59
CA GLN A 48 -14.23 25.38 -1.70
C GLN A 48 -13.85 25.57 -3.15
N ASN A 49 -13.63 26.81 -3.55
CA ASN A 49 -12.94 27.20 -4.78
C ASN A 49 -11.52 26.61 -4.71
N LEU A 50 -11.39 25.37 -5.18
CA LEU A 50 -10.28 24.47 -4.86
C LEU A 50 -9.03 24.96 -5.56
N SER A 51 -8.05 25.43 -4.78
CA SER A 51 -6.70 25.71 -5.28
C SER A 51 -6.11 24.41 -5.86
N ASP A 52 -5.16 24.54 -6.77
CA ASP A 52 -4.47 23.37 -7.35
C ASP A 52 -3.74 22.56 -6.26
N GLU A 53 -3.24 23.25 -5.23
CA GLU A 53 -2.66 22.60 -4.04
C GLU A 53 -3.67 21.71 -3.30
N TYR A 54 -4.90 22.21 -3.09
CA TYR A 54 -5.95 21.40 -2.45
C TYR A 54 -6.30 20.18 -3.29
N ARG A 55 -6.44 20.35 -4.61
CA ARG A 55 -6.74 19.24 -5.54
C ARG A 55 -5.64 18.19 -5.52
N SER A 56 -4.38 18.62 -5.49
CA SER A 56 -3.22 17.72 -5.39
C SER A 56 -3.25 16.91 -4.08
N LYS A 57 -3.53 17.55 -2.93
CA LYS A 57 -3.66 16.88 -1.64
C LYS A 57 -4.81 15.86 -1.64
N ILE A 58 -5.94 16.21 -2.24
CA ILE A 58 -7.08 15.29 -2.36
C ILE A 58 -6.74 14.08 -3.25
N ALA A 59 -6.10 14.29 -4.38
CA ALA A 59 -5.65 13.22 -5.27
C ALA A 59 -4.69 12.27 -4.55
N ASP A 60 -3.69 12.80 -3.86
CA ASP A 60 -2.74 12.03 -3.06
C ASP A 60 -3.43 11.17 -1.97
N ILE A 61 -4.44 11.72 -1.29
CA ILE A 61 -5.22 10.96 -0.31
C ILE A 61 -6.05 9.85 -0.99
N GLN A 62 -6.64 10.12 -2.16
CA GLN A 62 -7.42 9.14 -2.91
C GLN A 62 -6.55 7.98 -3.42
N ASP A 63 -5.35 8.27 -3.89
CA ASP A 63 -4.37 7.27 -4.31
C ASP A 63 -3.95 6.39 -3.12
N GLU A 64 -3.67 6.99 -1.97
CA GLU A 64 -3.37 6.23 -0.74
C GLU A 64 -4.55 5.33 -0.32
N ILE A 65 -5.79 5.84 -0.39
CA ILE A 65 -7.00 5.03 -0.11
C ILE A 65 -7.09 3.84 -1.07
N SER A 66 -6.85 4.07 -2.36
CA SER A 66 -6.89 3.03 -3.38
C SER A 66 -5.87 1.93 -3.11
N THR A 67 -4.63 2.31 -2.86
CA THR A 67 -3.52 1.41 -2.54
C THR A 67 -3.80 0.60 -1.27
N VAL A 68 -4.23 1.27 -0.19
CA VAL A 68 -4.53 0.57 1.07
C VAL A 68 -5.72 -0.38 0.93
N ARG A 69 -6.75 -0.02 0.17
CA ARG A 69 -7.89 -0.91 -0.11
C ARG A 69 -7.49 -2.14 -0.90
N GLU A 70 -6.60 -1.99 -1.88
CA GLU A 70 -6.08 -3.10 -2.68
C GLU A 70 -5.45 -4.16 -1.76
N TYR A 71 -4.41 -3.79 -1.01
CA TYR A 71 -3.69 -4.80 -0.24
C TYR A 71 -4.45 -5.31 1.01
N VAL A 72 -5.28 -4.48 1.63
CA VAL A 72 -6.13 -4.93 2.75
C VAL A 72 -7.16 -5.93 2.23
N GLY A 73 -7.78 -5.65 1.08
CA GLY A 73 -8.72 -6.58 0.46
C GLY A 73 -8.06 -7.91 0.08
N LEU A 74 -6.86 -7.86 -0.49
CA LEU A 74 -6.08 -9.07 -0.77
C LEU A 74 -5.77 -9.84 0.52
N TYR A 75 -5.26 -9.15 1.55
CA TYR A 75 -4.87 -9.75 2.81
C TYR A 75 -6.03 -10.44 3.54
N GLU A 76 -7.22 -9.83 3.57
CA GLU A 76 -8.39 -10.39 4.26
C GLU A 76 -8.81 -11.75 3.70
N HIS A 77 -8.60 -11.99 2.40
CA HIS A 77 -8.98 -13.23 1.70
C HIS A 77 -7.79 -14.18 1.45
N ALA A 78 -6.57 -13.74 1.69
CA ALA A 78 -5.37 -14.51 1.42
C ALA A 78 -5.20 -15.70 2.38
N PRO A 79 -4.76 -16.88 1.88
CA PRO A 79 -4.41 -17.99 2.73
C PRO A 79 -3.16 -17.70 3.56
N GLN A 80 -3.00 -18.38 4.67
CA GLN A 80 -1.75 -18.37 5.42
C GLN A 80 -0.63 -19.04 4.62
N MET A 81 0.61 -18.57 4.85
CA MET A 81 1.80 -19.24 4.31
C MET A 81 1.90 -20.66 4.85
N LYS A 82 2.31 -21.60 3.99
CA LYS A 82 2.53 -23.01 4.38
C LYS A 82 3.83 -23.19 5.15
N ALA A 83 4.85 -22.39 4.84
CA ALA A 83 6.15 -22.44 5.52
C ALA A 83 5.99 -22.06 7.00
N ALA A 84 6.40 -22.95 7.90
CA ALA A 84 6.17 -22.83 9.33
C ALA A 84 6.82 -21.55 9.94
N ASP A 85 8.02 -21.21 9.45
CA ASP A 85 8.80 -20.05 9.95
C ASP A 85 8.17 -18.70 9.62
N VAL A 86 7.20 -18.65 8.70
CA VAL A 86 6.49 -17.44 8.25
C VAL A 86 4.97 -17.61 8.27
N SER A 87 4.47 -18.49 9.14
CA SER A 87 3.04 -18.80 9.26
C SER A 87 2.16 -17.64 9.71
N ASP A 88 2.75 -16.56 10.23
CA ASP A 88 2.08 -15.29 10.55
C ASP A 88 1.82 -14.41 9.31
N TYR A 89 2.44 -14.76 8.17
CA TYR A 89 2.20 -14.11 6.89
C TYR A 89 1.07 -14.77 6.12
N ARG A 90 0.40 -13.95 5.29
CA ARG A 90 -0.59 -14.41 4.30
C ARG A 90 -0.08 -14.21 2.89
N GLN A 91 -0.30 -15.20 2.03
CA GLN A 91 0.14 -15.20 0.63
C GLN A 91 -0.80 -14.34 -0.21
N LEU A 92 -0.36 -13.13 -0.59
CA LEU A 92 -1.15 -12.22 -1.42
C LEU A 92 -1.14 -12.61 -2.90
N ALA A 93 0.01 -13.08 -3.39
CA ALA A 93 0.18 -13.53 -4.78
C ALA A 93 1.32 -14.57 -4.87
N ALA A 94 1.30 -15.37 -5.95
CA ALA A 94 2.41 -16.26 -6.31
C ALA A 94 2.53 -16.35 -7.83
N PHE A 95 3.76 -16.41 -8.33
CA PHE A 95 4.06 -16.69 -9.74
C PHE A 95 5.41 -17.40 -9.84
N GLY A 96 5.42 -18.54 -10.51
CA GLY A 96 6.59 -19.42 -10.54
C GLY A 96 7.00 -19.85 -9.14
N ASP A 97 8.26 -19.63 -8.81
CA ASP A 97 8.85 -19.89 -7.51
C ASP A 97 8.83 -18.67 -6.55
N THR A 98 8.19 -17.60 -6.94
CA THR A 98 8.16 -16.35 -6.18
C THR A 98 6.80 -16.12 -5.55
N VAL A 99 6.78 -15.73 -4.28
CA VAL A 99 5.58 -15.39 -3.52
C VAL A 99 5.68 -13.96 -2.99
N LEU A 100 4.55 -13.24 -3.04
CA LEU A 100 4.31 -11.98 -2.36
C LEU A 100 3.43 -12.27 -1.15
N ALA A 101 3.85 -11.85 0.02
CA ALA A 101 3.12 -12.07 1.26
C ALA A 101 3.08 -10.83 2.15
N ALA A 102 2.17 -10.81 3.10
CA ALA A 102 2.06 -9.76 4.09
C ALA A 102 1.74 -10.31 5.48
N ALA A 103 2.27 -9.63 6.50
CA ALA A 103 1.84 -9.77 7.89
C ALA A 103 1.30 -8.43 8.39
N TYR A 104 0.32 -8.47 9.27
CA TYR A 104 -0.26 -7.28 9.90
C TYR A 104 -0.15 -7.36 11.42
N SER A 105 0.30 -6.26 12.02
CA SER A 105 0.23 -6.07 13.47
C SER A 105 -0.43 -4.73 13.80
N GLU A 106 -1.19 -4.66 14.88
CA GLU A 106 -1.83 -3.39 15.30
C GLU A 106 -0.79 -2.29 15.61
N LYS A 107 0.37 -2.67 16.13
CA LYS A 107 1.44 -1.75 16.49
C LYS A 107 2.17 -1.20 15.27
N ASN A 108 2.56 -2.08 14.34
CA ASN A 108 3.46 -1.74 13.23
C ASN A 108 2.75 -1.57 11.88
N GLY A 109 1.45 -1.97 11.77
CA GLY A 109 0.74 -2.02 10.50
C GLY A 109 1.18 -3.20 9.65
N PHE A 110 1.14 -3.03 8.33
CA PHE A 110 1.56 -4.05 7.38
C PHE A 110 3.07 -4.08 7.20
N MET A 111 3.59 -5.29 7.11
CA MET A 111 4.91 -5.62 6.57
C MET A 111 4.69 -6.56 5.40
N PHE A 112 5.22 -6.18 4.25
CA PHE A 112 5.19 -6.99 3.03
C PHE A 112 6.54 -7.66 2.82
N CYS A 113 6.52 -8.79 2.15
CA CYS A 113 7.73 -9.49 1.77
C CYS A 113 7.55 -10.25 0.45
N THR A 114 8.61 -10.34 -0.33
CA THR A 114 8.71 -11.31 -1.42
C THR A 114 9.74 -12.36 -1.06
N TRP A 115 9.41 -13.62 -1.30
CA TRP A 115 10.33 -14.76 -1.14
C TRP A 115 10.40 -15.60 -2.39
N LYS A 116 11.51 -16.30 -2.57
CA LYS A 116 11.53 -17.54 -3.32
C LYS A 116 11.03 -18.67 -2.45
N GLN A 117 10.28 -19.62 -3.03
CA GLN A 117 9.78 -20.80 -2.34
C GLN A 117 10.18 -22.07 -3.10
N ASN A 118 10.27 -23.19 -2.38
CA ASN A 118 10.43 -24.49 -3.01
C ASN A 118 9.13 -24.95 -3.70
N ALA A 119 9.19 -26.05 -4.44
CA ALA A 119 8.05 -26.55 -5.23
C ALA A 119 6.82 -26.88 -4.37
N ASP A 120 7.01 -27.32 -3.13
CA ASP A 120 5.91 -27.68 -2.20
C ASP A 120 5.34 -26.47 -1.45
N GLY A 121 6.05 -25.32 -1.47
CA GLY A 121 5.69 -24.08 -0.81
C GLY A 121 5.80 -24.11 0.72
N ASP A 122 6.50 -25.12 1.27
CA ASP A 122 6.70 -25.31 2.71
C ASP A 122 7.99 -24.68 3.25
N SER A 123 8.81 -24.13 2.36
CA SER A 123 10.06 -23.45 2.69
C SER A 123 10.22 -22.19 1.82
N VAL A 124 10.69 -21.10 2.46
CA VAL A 124 10.94 -19.82 1.79
C VAL A 124 12.37 -19.34 2.04
N PHE A 125 12.93 -18.61 1.08
CA PHE A 125 14.29 -18.09 1.13
C PHE A 125 14.42 -16.80 0.31
N TRP A 126 15.53 -16.07 0.53
CA TRP A 126 15.85 -14.80 -0.15
C TRP A 126 14.73 -13.74 -0.01
N GLY A 127 14.39 -13.43 1.24
CA GLY A 127 13.36 -12.44 1.56
C GLY A 127 13.79 -11.01 1.24
N ASP A 128 12.86 -10.25 0.65
CA ASP A 128 12.94 -8.80 0.49
C ASP A 128 11.73 -8.18 1.19
N TYR A 129 11.98 -7.36 2.22
CA TYR A 129 10.98 -6.87 3.16
C TYR A 129 10.81 -5.36 3.07
N SER A 130 9.59 -4.89 3.03
CA SER A 130 9.29 -3.46 3.09
C SER A 130 7.88 -3.18 3.61
N PRO A 131 7.66 -2.08 4.35
CA PRO A 131 6.31 -1.59 4.63
C PRO A 131 5.67 -0.89 3.41
N ASN A 132 6.44 -0.63 2.34
CA ASN A 132 5.95 0.00 1.12
C ASN A 132 5.40 -1.04 0.16
N TYR A 133 4.08 -1.05 -0.02
CA TYR A 133 3.38 -2.03 -0.87
C TYR A 133 3.78 -1.90 -2.35
N GLU A 134 3.89 -0.69 -2.88
CA GLU A 134 4.24 -0.46 -4.29
C GLU A 134 5.63 -1.00 -4.61
N TYR A 135 6.61 -0.71 -3.75
CA TYR A 135 7.96 -1.25 -3.87
C TYR A 135 7.96 -2.78 -3.89
N VAL A 136 7.25 -3.42 -2.96
CA VAL A 136 7.26 -4.90 -2.87
C VAL A 136 6.50 -5.53 -4.01
N LYS A 137 5.46 -4.86 -4.52
CA LYS A 137 4.72 -5.28 -5.73
C LYS A 137 5.62 -5.26 -6.97
N GLU A 138 6.42 -4.21 -7.13
CA GLU A 138 7.44 -4.11 -8.19
C GLU A 138 8.52 -5.18 -8.02
N SER A 139 9.09 -5.32 -6.82
CA SER A 139 10.06 -6.37 -6.49
C SER A 139 9.50 -7.77 -6.82
N PHE A 140 8.24 -8.04 -6.50
CA PHE A 140 7.58 -9.30 -6.87
C PHE A 140 7.51 -9.49 -8.39
N ALA A 141 7.11 -8.47 -9.14
CA ALA A 141 6.99 -8.55 -10.59
C ALA A 141 8.33 -8.86 -11.27
N VAL A 142 9.42 -8.26 -10.81
CA VAL A 142 10.78 -8.51 -11.31
C VAL A 142 11.28 -9.88 -10.88
N ARG A 143 11.25 -10.18 -9.59
CA ARG A 143 11.78 -11.42 -9.03
C ARG A 143 11.05 -12.67 -9.54
N SER A 144 9.77 -12.55 -9.84
CA SER A 144 8.98 -13.62 -10.45
C SER A 144 9.22 -13.77 -11.96
N GLY A 145 9.87 -12.81 -12.60
CA GLY A 145 10.08 -12.79 -14.05
C GLY A 145 8.87 -12.32 -14.86
N LEU A 146 7.84 -11.79 -14.21
CA LEU A 146 6.68 -11.18 -14.89
C LEU A 146 7.09 -9.96 -15.70
N ILE A 147 8.03 -9.17 -15.17
CA ILE A 147 8.60 -8.00 -15.82
C ILE A 147 10.12 -8.13 -15.80
N PRO A 148 10.81 -8.05 -16.96
CA PRO A 148 12.26 -7.95 -16.98
C PRO A 148 12.73 -6.65 -16.30
N GLU A 149 13.78 -6.73 -15.49
CA GLU A 149 14.35 -5.56 -14.79
C GLU A 149 14.73 -4.45 -15.77
N SER A 150 15.18 -4.79 -16.96
CA SER A 150 15.52 -3.85 -18.02
C SER A 150 14.34 -3.05 -18.59
N ARG A 151 13.11 -3.35 -18.18
CA ARG A 151 11.89 -2.59 -18.54
C ARG A 151 11.40 -1.66 -17.44
N LEU A 152 12.06 -1.64 -16.31
CA LEU A 152 11.80 -0.64 -15.27
C LEU A 152 12.62 0.61 -15.59
N PHE A 153 11.94 1.74 -15.61
CA PHE A 153 12.63 3.04 -15.69
C PHE A 153 13.04 3.47 -14.28
N SER A 154 14.30 3.81 -14.11
CA SER A 154 14.76 4.50 -12.91
C SER A 154 14.10 5.87 -12.79
N GLU A 155 14.08 6.45 -11.58
CA GLU A 155 13.58 7.81 -11.36
C GLU A 155 14.27 8.83 -12.29
N GLN A 156 15.57 8.64 -12.56
CA GLN A 156 16.35 9.49 -13.45
C GLN A 156 15.91 9.35 -14.92
N GLU A 157 15.63 8.14 -15.37
CA GLU A 157 15.14 7.89 -16.74
C GLU A 157 13.73 8.44 -16.93
N THR A 158 12.86 8.27 -15.93
CA THR A 158 11.50 8.85 -15.90
C THR A 158 11.57 10.38 -15.96
N ALA A 159 12.44 11.01 -15.16
CA ALA A 159 12.63 12.45 -15.16
C ALA A 159 13.18 12.95 -16.51
N ASN A 160 14.04 12.19 -17.17
CA ASN A 160 14.57 12.52 -18.49
C ASN A 160 13.48 12.42 -19.56
N LEU A 161 12.63 11.40 -19.51
CA LEU A 161 11.48 11.28 -20.42
C LEU A 161 10.51 12.47 -20.29
N CYS A 162 10.18 12.89 -19.07
CA CYS A 162 9.31 14.05 -18.82
C CYS A 162 9.91 15.39 -19.31
N ARG A 163 11.24 15.49 -19.46
CA ARG A 163 11.90 16.71 -19.99
C ARG A 163 11.92 16.77 -21.52
N CYS A 164 11.68 15.66 -22.18
CA CYS A 164 11.68 15.55 -23.64
C CYS A 164 10.29 15.77 -24.27
N VAL A 165 9.28 16.04 -23.46
CA VAL A 165 7.90 16.38 -23.85
C VAL A 165 7.64 17.85 -23.52
#